data_bcb4d3cdf4181c8c6a258ec3601206c5
#
_entry.id   bcb4d3cdf4181c8c6a258ec3601206c5
#
_cell.length_a   1.000
_cell.length_b   1.000
_cell.length_c   1.000
_cell.angle_alpha   90.00
_cell.angle_beta   90.00
_cell.angle_gamma   90.00
#
_symmetry.space_group_name_H-M   'P 1'
#
loop_
_entity.id
_entity.type
_entity.pdbx_description
1 polymer ?
#
loop_
_entity_poly.entity_id
_entity_poly.type
_entity_poly.pdbx_seq_one_letter_code
_entity_poly.pdbx_strand_id
1 'polypeptide(L)'
;MIKALKRAHPFVVFTYFAGLFLLAPFSRHPWMTGVQMICLCLLYFYHNRSLKKFFLFIALIVIVAVTNPLFVQRGRTILYVDTHVRITKEALLYGIHYGCVLVNLLLVFSIFNRYIKKEQWIYLSGRFFPKLGVITSMAFGLIPRYQNHAKKILKTRKSLKSERAVQRVMHTVSMETTWAFES
;
A
#
# COMPACT_ATOMS: atom_id res chain seq x y z
N MET A 1 19.91 -12.47 -5.20
CA MET A 1 19.36 -11.57 -4.17
C MET A 1 17.89 -11.89 -3.85
N ILE A 2 16.98 -11.97 -4.78
CA ILE A 2 15.53 -12.18 -4.56
C ILE A 2 15.16 -13.53 -3.94
N LYS A 3 15.80 -14.63 -4.37
CA LYS A 3 15.61 -15.96 -3.76
C LYS A 3 16.16 -16.03 -2.33
N ALA A 4 17.21 -15.26 -2.03
CA ALA A 4 17.78 -15.16 -0.70
C ALA A 4 16.84 -14.40 0.26
N LEU A 5 16.20 -13.29 -0.18
CA LEU A 5 15.21 -12.56 0.63
C LEU A 5 13.98 -13.41 0.99
N LYS A 6 13.53 -14.30 0.09
CA LYS A 6 12.41 -15.22 0.38
C LYS A 6 12.77 -16.31 1.39
N ARG A 7 14.06 -16.63 1.54
CA ARG A 7 14.57 -17.60 2.52
C ARG A 7 15.12 -16.95 3.79
N ALA A 8 15.30 -15.62 3.78
CA ALA A 8 15.78 -14.87 4.92
C ALA A 8 14.73 -14.84 6.03
N HIS A 9 15.23 -14.70 7.27
CA HIS A 9 14.38 -14.58 8.43
C HIS A 9 13.45 -13.35 8.29
N PRO A 10 12.15 -13.44 8.66
CA PRO A 10 11.17 -12.34 8.49
C PRO A 10 11.63 -11.02 9.09
N PHE A 11 12.35 -11.07 10.20
CA PHE A 11 12.90 -9.89 10.86
C PHE A 11 13.93 -9.14 10.00
N VAL A 12 14.81 -9.85 9.30
CA VAL A 12 15.82 -9.25 8.41
C VAL A 12 15.15 -8.54 7.23
N VAL A 13 14.13 -9.18 6.65
CA VAL A 13 13.34 -8.59 5.55
C VAL A 13 12.65 -7.32 6.03
N PHE A 14 12.02 -7.36 7.19
CA PHE A 14 11.35 -6.20 7.78
C PHE A 14 12.32 -5.04 8.03
N THR A 15 13.46 -5.31 8.69
CA THR A 15 14.48 -4.28 8.98
C THR A 15 15.04 -3.65 7.72
N TYR A 16 15.29 -4.45 6.68
CA TYR A 16 15.75 -3.95 5.38
C TYR A 16 14.75 -3.00 4.74
N PHE A 17 13.47 -3.39 4.67
CA PHE A 17 12.43 -2.54 4.08
C PHE A 17 12.10 -1.34 4.96
N ALA A 18 12.14 -1.47 6.28
CA ALA A 18 12.00 -0.35 7.21
C ALA A 18 13.13 0.68 7.01
N GLY A 19 14.37 0.22 6.84
CA GLY A 19 15.49 1.09 6.51
C GLY A 19 15.29 1.84 5.18
N LEU A 20 14.87 1.14 4.13
CA LEU A 20 14.57 1.77 2.84
C LEU A 20 13.40 2.78 2.94
N PHE A 21 12.38 2.46 3.73
CA PHE A 21 11.25 3.32 3.95
C PHE A 21 11.64 4.61 4.70
N LEU A 22 12.51 4.51 5.69
CA LEU A 22 13.03 5.67 6.42
C LEU A 22 14.01 6.49 5.58
N LEU A 23 14.83 5.87 4.73
CA LEU A 23 15.78 6.57 3.87
C LEU A 23 15.09 7.45 2.82
N ALA A 24 13.90 7.07 2.33
CA ALA A 24 13.20 7.80 1.27
C ALA A 24 12.91 9.26 1.64
N PRO A 25 12.28 9.61 2.78
CA PRO A 25 11.99 11.00 3.14
C PRO A 25 13.21 11.77 3.66
N PHE A 26 14.25 11.08 4.16
CA PHE A 26 15.48 11.72 4.64
C PHE A 26 16.45 12.10 3.52
N SER A 27 16.23 11.62 2.30
CA SER A 27 17.04 11.97 1.13
C SER A 27 16.76 13.40 0.68
N ARG A 28 17.46 14.38 1.29
CA ARG A 28 17.37 15.81 0.91
C ARG A 28 17.95 16.09 -0.47
N HIS A 29 18.90 15.28 -0.94
CA HIS A 29 19.53 15.42 -2.24
C HIS A 29 18.71 14.75 -3.34
N PRO A 30 18.34 15.48 -4.42
CA PRO A 30 17.56 14.92 -5.52
C PRO A 30 18.25 13.75 -6.22
N TRP A 31 19.57 13.70 -6.23
CA TRP A 31 20.34 12.58 -6.77
C TRP A 31 20.11 11.25 -6.03
N MET A 32 20.08 11.29 -4.70
CA MET A 32 19.81 10.08 -3.91
C MET A 32 18.39 9.56 -4.13
N THR A 33 17.41 10.45 -4.20
CA THR A 33 16.02 10.12 -4.52
C THR A 33 15.90 9.51 -5.91
N GLY A 34 16.63 10.05 -6.90
CA GLY A 34 16.67 9.53 -8.26
C GLY A 34 17.29 8.13 -8.35
N VAL A 35 18.44 7.90 -7.72
CA VAL A 35 19.08 6.58 -7.68
C VAL A 35 18.19 5.54 -7.00
N GLN A 36 17.60 5.90 -5.85
CA GLN A 36 16.65 5.03 -5.14
C GLN A 36 15.44 4.71 -6.01
N MET A 37 14.89 5.68 -6.73
CA MET A 37 13.76 5.49 -7.64
C MET A 37 14.11 4.52 -8.77
N ILE A 38 15.27 4.67 -9.40
CA ILE A 38 15.74 3.77 -10.46
C ILE A 38 15.87 2.34 -9.94
N CYS A 39 16.54 2.15 -8.80
CA CYS A 39 16.71 0.82 -8.20
C CYS A 39 15.36 0.17 -7.85
N LEU A 40 14.43 0.93 -7.28
CA LEU A 40 13.09 0.43 -6.93
C LEU A 40 12.25 0.13 -8.16
N CYS A 41 12.33 0.97 -9.21
CA CYS A 41 11.66 0.71 -10.48
C CYS A 41 12.19 -0.56 -11.14
N LEU A 42 13.50 -0.78 -11.19
CA LEU A 42 14.09 -1.99 -11.72
C LEU A 42 13.62 -3.24 -10.96
N LEU A 43 13.60 -3.19 -9.63
CA LEU A 43 13.07 -4.27 -8.79
C LEU A 43 11.58 -4.50 -9.05
N TYR A 44 10.81 -3.44 -9.20
CA TYR A 44 9.38 -3.52 -9.45
C TYR A 44 9.09 -4.12 -10.84
N PHE A 45 9.75 -3.66 -11.91
CA PHE A 45 9.60 -4.19 -13.26
C PHE A 45 10.05 -5.64 -13.39
N TYR A 46 11.16 -5.99 -12.76
CA TYR A 46 11.62 -7.38 -12.74
C TYR A 46 10.57 -8.34 -12.17
N HIS A 47 9.77 -7.84 -11.23
CA HIS A 47 8.81 -8.67 -10.52
C HIS A 47 7.36 -8.52 -11.00
N ASN A 48 6.99 -7.40 -11.56
CA ASN A 48 5.61 -7.06 -11.95
C ASN A 48 5.58 -6.31 -13.28
N ARG A 49 5.18 -6.98 -14.35
CA ARG A 49 5.05 -6.38 -15.69
C ARG A 49 3.77 -5.53 -15.88
N SER A 50 3.14 -5.07 -14.80
CA SER A 50 1.90 -4.30 -14.90
C SER A 50 2.18 -2.83 -15.25
N LEU A 51 2.12 -2.50 -16.53
CA LEU A 51 2.26 -1.13 -17.04
C LEU A 51 1.21 -0.16 -16.48
N LYS A 52 0.00 -0.66 -16.19
CA LYS A 52 -1.09 0.17 -15.63
C LYS A 52 -0.72 0.82 -14.30
N LYS A 53 -0.04 0.10 -13.42
CA LYS A 53 0.42 0.64 -12.12
C LYS A 53 1.56 1.63 -12.28
N PHE A 54 2.42 1.43 -13.27
CA PHE A 54 3.49 2.37 -13.58
C PHE A 54 2.95 3.72 -14.05
N PHE A 55 1.93 3.70 -14.91
CA PHE A 55 1.25 4.92 -15.34
C PHE A 55 0.61 5.67 -14.17
N LEU A 56 0.06 4.94 -13.19
CA LEU A 56 -0.50 5.51 -11.97
C LEU A 56 0.59 6.22 -11.13
N PHE A 57 1.79 5.68 -11.05
CA PHE A 57 2.92 6.32 -10.34
C PHE A 57 3.35 7.61 -11.04
N ILE A 58 3.42 7.62 -12.38
CA ILE A 58 3.72 8.84 -13.14
C ILE A 58 2.63 9.88 -12.92
N ALA A 59 1.35 9.51 -13.03
CA ALA A 59 0.23 10.40 -12.77
C ALA A 59 0.30 11.02 -11.37
N LEU A 60 0.69 10.24 -10.36
CA LEU A 60 0.85 10.73 -9.00
C LEU A 60 1.96 11.78 -8.88
N ILE A 61 3.11 11.57 -9.54
CA ILE A 61 4.19 12.58 -9.57
C ILE A 61 3.67 13.88 -10.18
N VAL A 62 2.95 13.80 -11.30
CA VAL A 62 2.40 14.97 -11.98
C VAL A 62 1.40 15.71 -11.09
N ILE A 63 0.50 14.98 -10.44
CA ILE A 63 -0.47 15.57 -9.51
C ILE A 63 0.24 16.32 -8.39
N VAL A 64 1.21 15.70 -7.73
CA VAL A 64 1.97 16.34 -6.65
C VAL A 64 2.79 17.54 -7.15
N ALA A 65 3.39 17.43 -8.34
CA ALA A 65 4.15 18.52 -8.95
C ALA A 65 3.28 19.75 -9.25
N VAL A 66 2.03 19.54 -9.69
CA VAL A 66 1.10 20.64 -10.01
C VAL A 66 0.45 21.20 -8.75
N THR A 67 0.15 20.38 -7.75
CA THR A 67 -0.48 20.85 -6.50
C THR A 67 0.52 21.59 -5.60
N ASN A 68 1.80 21.25 -5.62
CA ASN A 68 2.79 21.88 -4.75
C ASN A 68 2.92 23.40 -4.93
N PRO A 69 2.98 23.98 -6.16
CA PRO A 69 3.01 25.43 -6.35
C PRO A 69 1.77 26.17 -5.86
N LEU A 70 0.62 25.49 -5.75
CA LEU A 70 -0.61 26.09 -5.24
C LEU A 70 -0.52 26.37 -3.74
N PHE A 71 0.21 25.51 -3.00
CA PHE A 71 0.38 25.64 -1.55
C PHE A 71 1.67 26.37 -1.16
N VAL A 72 2.74 26.21 -1.94
CA VAL A 72 4.07 26.75 -1.65
C VAL A 72 4.45 27.78 -2.71
N GLN A 73 4.19 29.05 -2.43
CA GLN A 73 4.46 30.17 -3.33
C GLN A 73 5.85 30.79 -3.10
N ARG A 74 6.84 29.99 -2.70
CA ARG A 74 8.21 30.46 -2.44
C ARG A 74 9.10 30.18 -3.65
N GLY A 75 9.76 31.23 -4.16
CA GLY A 75 10.72 31.13 -5.25
C GLY A 75 11.07 32.51 -5.80
N ARG A 76 12.24 32.63 -6.47
CA ARG A 76 12.71 33.85 -7.10
C ARG A 76 12.30 33.95 -8.57
N THR A 77 12.20 32.83 -9.28
CA THR A 77 11.83 32.78 -10.69
C THR A 77 10.34 32.52 -10.85
N ILE A 78 9.63 33.56 -11.26
CA ILE A 78 8.21 33.55 -11.46
C ILE A 78 7.95 33.05 -12.89
N LEU A 79 7.19 31.96 -13.06
CA LEU A 79 6.77 31.44 -14.36
C LEU A 79 5.40 32.00 -14.78
N TYR A 80 4.48 32.10 -13.82
CA TYR A 80 3.13 32.60 -14.06
C TYR A 80 2.60 33.29 -12.81
N VAL A 81 1.99 34.46 -13.01
CA VAL A 81 1.34 35.23 -11.94
C VAL A 81 -0.10 35.45 -12.31
N ASP A 82 -0.99 34.94 -11.51
CA ASP A 82 -2.40 35.29 -11.53
C ASP A 82 -2.77 35.98 -10.21
N THR A 83 -3.96 36.53 -10.14
CA THR A 83 -4.45 37.34 -9.01
C THR A 83 -4.33 36.65 -7.66
N HIS A 84 -4.39 35.30 -7.65
CA HIS A 84 -4.36 34.50 -6.42
C HIS A 84 -3.23 33.45 -6.36
N VAL A 85 -2.54 33.16 -7.47
CA VAL A 85 -1.54 32.06 -7.53
C VAL A 85 -0.27 32.53 -8.22
N ARG A 86 0.87 32.35 -7.55
CA ARG A 86 2.21 32.59 -8.11
C ARG A 86 2.92 31.26 -8.32
N ILE A 87 3.02 30.84 -9.57
CA ILE A 87 3.74 29.61 -9.92
C ILE A 87 5.19 29.96 -10.15
N THR A 88 6.08 29.39 -9.31
CA THR A 88 7.52 29.58 -9.42
C THR A 88 8.18 28.29 -9.91
N LYS A 89 9.27 28.43 -10.67
CA LYS A 89 10.05 27.29 -11.17
C LYS A 89 10.56 26.40 -10.04
N GLU A 90 10.99 27.04 -8.96
CA GLU A 90 11.50 26.36 -7.78
C GLU A 90 10.40 25.53 -7.10
N ALA A 91 9.20 26.05 -6.96
CA ALA A 91 8.08 25.35 -6.36
C ALA A 91 7.69 24.11 -7.19
N LEU A 92 7.78 24.20 -8.53
CA LEU A 92 7.54 23.07 -9.42
C LEU A 92 8.61 21.98 -9.26
N LEU A 93 9.89 22.35 -9.21
CA LEU A 93 11.00 21.41 -8.99
C LEU A 93 10.90 20.72 -7.63
N TYR A 94 10.54 21.46 -6.58
CA TYR A 94 10.27 20.87 -5.27
C TYR A 94 9.08 19.93 -5.32
N GLY A 95 8.02 20.27 -6.05
CA GLY A 95 6.86 19.41 -6.24
C GLY A 95 7.22 18.08 -6.93
N ILE A 96 8.04 18.12 -7.98
CA ILE A 96 8.54 16.90 -8.63
C ILE A 96 9.36 16.06 -7.65
N HIS A 97 10.26 16.69 -6.88
CA HIS A 97 11.07 15.97 -5.89
C HIS A 97 10.21 15.28 -4.84
N TYR A 98 9.23 15.96 -4.24
CA TYR A 98 8.30 15.37 -3.28
C TYR A 98 7.41 14.30 -3.91
N GLY A 99 7.00 14.49 -5.15
CA GLY A 99 6.29 13.46 -5.92
C GLY A 99 7.12 12.19 -6.09
N CYS A 100 8.41 12.31 -6.42
CA CYS A 100 9.34 11.19 -6.49
C CYS A 100 9.54 10.50 -5.14
N VAL A 101 9.67 11.25 -4.04
CA VAL A 101 9.77 10.69 -2.68
C VAL A 101 8.53 9.88 -2.34
N LEU A 102 7.35 10.42 -2.62
CA LEU A 102 6.08 9.74 -2.35
C LEU A 102 5.94 8.46 -3.17
N VAL A 103 6.31 8.49 -4.46
CA VAL A 103 6.33 7.30 -5.31
C VAL A 103 7.34 6.27 -4.82
N ASN A 104 8.52 6.69 -4.35
CA ASN A 104 9.49 5.80 -3.73
C ASN A 104 8.91 5.08 -2.51
N LEU A 105 8.21 5.79 -1.62
CA LEU A 105 7.53 5.19 -0.48
C LEU A 105 6.49 4.15 -0.91
N LEU A 106 5.67 4.48 -1.91
CA LEU A 106 4.67 3.55 -2.44
C LEU A 106 5.29 2.33 -3.12
N LEU A 107 6.40 2.50 -3.84
CA LEU A 107 7.14 1.39 -4.45
C LEU A 107 7.71 0.46 -3.38
N VAL A 108 8.39 1.02 -2.35
CA VAL A 108 8.90 0.24 -1.21
C VAL A 108 7.78 -0.54 -0.55
N PHE A 109 6.65 0.12 -0.27
CA PHE A 109 5.48 -0.52 0.35
C PHE A 109 4.85 -1.59 -0.54
N SER A 110 4.74 -1.34 -1.83
CA SER A 110 4.22 -2.31 -2.82
C SER A 110 5.09 -3.56 -2.91
N ILE A 111 6.42 -3.38 -2.90
CA ILE A 111 7.38 -4.47 -2.91
C ILE A 111 7.33 -5.22 -1.58
N PHE A 112 7.35 -4.51 -0.46
CA PHE A 112 7.27 -5.05 0.89
C PHE A 112 6.06 -5.98 1.08
N ASN A 113 4.85 -5.51 0.75
CA ASN A 113 3.63 -6.30 0.86
C ASN A 113 3.64 -7.61 0.04
N ARG A 114 4.53 -7.69 -0.94
CA ARG A 114 4.66 -8.88 -1.78
C ARG A 114 5.65 -9.91 -1.20
N TYR A 115 6.63 -9.43 -0.43
CA TYR A 115 7.63 -10.30 0.19
C TYR A 115 7.18 -10.84 1.53
N ILE A 116 6.41 -10.08 2.29
CA ILE A 116 5.92 -10.49 3.59
C ILE A 116 4.56 -11.18 3.46
N LYS A 117 4.53 -12.44 3.82
CA LYS A 117 3.31 -13.24 3.91
C LYS A 117 2.55 -12.93 5.20
N LYS A 118 1.25 -13.28 5.23
CA LYS A 118 0.39 -13.11 6.41
C LYS A 118 0.96 -13.79 7.66
N GLU A 119 1.52 -14.99 7.50
CA GLU A 119 2.12 -15.76 8.57
C GLU A 119 3.35 -15.05 9.18
N GLN A 120 4.13 -14.36 8.35
CA GLN A 120 5.29 -13.59 8.78
C GLN A 120 4.89 -12.33 9.54
N TRP A 121 3.75 -11.71 9.19
CA TRP A 121 3.16 -10.62 9.96
C TRP A 121 2.74 -11.06 11.36
N ILE A 122 2.08 -12.21 11.47
CA ILE A 122 1.68 -12.80 12.76
C ILE A 122 2.91 -13.05 13.64
N TYR A 123 3.95 -13.65 13.05
CA TYR A 123 5.21 -13.91 13.77
C TYR A 123 5.88 -12.62 14.26
N LEU A 124 5.90 -11.59 13.42
CA LEU A 124 6.53 -10.31 13.74
C LEU A 124 5.75 -9.56 14.83
N SER A 125 4.42 -9.48 14.70
CA SER A 125 3.55 -8.84 15.70
C SER A 125 3.55 -9.58 17.03
N GLY A 126 3.61 -10.92 17.01
CA GLY A 126 3.70 -11.74 18.22
C GLY A 126 5.00 -11.52 19.01
N ARG A 127 6.09 -11.17 18.33
CA ARG A 127 7.37 -10.88 18.98
C ARG A 127 7.40 -9.50 19.65
N PHE A 128 6.82 -8.49 19.02
CA PHE A 128 6.79 -7.11 19.56
C PHE A 128 5.67 -6.90 20.57
N PHE A 129 4.51 -7.50 20.33
CA PHE A 129 3.33 -7.38 21.16
C PHE A 129 2.64 -8.74 21.30
N PRO A 130 3.00 -9.56 22.31
CA PRO A 130 2.47 -10.92 22.46
C PRO A 130 0.95 -10.98 22.47
N LYS A 131 0.29 -10.03 23.15
CA LYS A 131 -1.18 -9.95 23.21
C LYS A 131 -1.80 -9.68 21.82
N LEU A 132 -1.20 -8.79 21.02
CA LEU A 132 -1.66 -8.52 19.66
C LEU A 132 -1.39 -9.70 18.73
N GLY A 133 -0.30 -10.44 18.93
CA GLY A 133 0.02 -11.65 18.18
C GLY A 133 -1.07 -12.73 18.31
N VAL A 134 -1.58 -12.96 19.52
CA VAL A 134 -2.67 -13.91 19.77
C VAL A 134 -3.96 -13.45 19.09
N ILE A 135 -4.37 -12.20 19.28
CA ILE A 135 -5.59 -11.64 18.67
C ILE A 135 -5.50 -11.70 17.14
N THR A 136 -4.35 -11.31 16.57
CA THR A 136 -4.12 -11.33 15.13
C THR A 136 -4.15 -12.76 14.58
N SER A 137 -3.56 -13.72 15.29
CA SER A 137 -3.57 -15.14 14.93
C SER A 137 -5.00 -15.71 14.91
N MET A 138 -5.80 -15.41 15.93
CA MET A 138 -7.20 -15.81 15.99
C MET A 138 -8.00 -15.17 14.84
N ALA A 139 -7.83 -13.86 14.60
CA ALA A 139 -8.52 -13.16 13.52
C ALA A 139 -8.20 -13.77 12.14
N PHE A 140 -6.91 -14.03 11.85
CA PHE A 140 -6.52 -14.66 10.59
C PHE A 140 -6.96 -16.11 10.45
N GLY A 141 -7.13 -16.82 11.54
CA GLY A 141 -7.73 -18.17 11.54
C GLY A 141 -9.23 -18.16 11.25
N LEU A 142 -9.94 -17.13 11.75
CA LEU A 142 -11.37 -16.97 11.55
C LEU A 142 -11.74 -16.52 10.13
N ILE A 143 -10.96 -15.62 9.52
CA ILE A 143 -11.24 -15.08 8.18
C ILE A 143 -11.54 -16.18 7.13
N PRO A 144 -10.69 -17.20 6.92
CA PRO A 144 -10.99 -18.23 5.93
C PRO A 144 -12.22 -19.08 6.30
N ARG A 145 -12.49 -19.28 7.59
CA ARG A 145 -13.71 -19.98 8.04
C ARG A 145 -14.96 -19.20 7.66
N TYR A 146 -15.01 -17.90 7.97
CA TYR A 146 -16.11 -17.02 7.57
C TYR A 146 -16.28 -16.93 6.05
N GLN A 147 -15.19 -16.75 5.30
CA GLN A 147 -15.25 -16.73 3.84
C GLN A 147 -15.82 -18.00 3.24
N ASN A 148 -15.44 -19.16 3.76
CA ASN A 148 -15.95 -20.45 3.29
C ASN A 148 -17.42 -20.64 3.67
N HIS A 149 -17.82 -20.22 4.85
CA HIS A 149 -19.20 -20.24 5.32
C HIS A 149 -20.10 -19.34 4.47
N ALA A 150 -19.68 -18.08 4.27
CA ALA A 150 -20.38 -17.14 3.39
C ALA A 150 -20.52 -17.66 1.96
N LYS A 151 -19.48 -18.27 1.40
CA LYS A 151 -19.54 -18.90 0.08
C LYS A 151 -20.53 -20.05 0.01
N LYS A 152 -20.64 -20.88 1.07
CA LYS A 152 -21.63 -21.97 1.14
C LYS A 152 -23.04 -21.40 1.15
N ILE A 153 -23.31 -20.42 2.03
CA ILE A 153 -24.62 -19.75 2.12
C ILE A 153 -25.02 -19.13 0.78
N LEU A 154 -24.10 -18.39 0.14
CA LEU A 154 -24.36 -17.78 -1.16
C LEU A 154 -24.63 -18.80 -2.27
N LYS A 155 -23.94 -19.95 -2.27
CA LYS A 155 -24.20 -21.04 -3.21
C LYS A 155 -25.59 -21.67 -3.02
N THR A 156 -25.96 -21.96 -1.77
CA THR A 156 -27.27 -22.54 -1.44
C THR A 156 -28.40 -21.58 -1.83
N ARG A 157 -28.22 -20.28 -1.62
CA ARG A 157 -29.23 -19.27 -2.00
C ARG A 157 -29.30 -18.96 -3.47
N LYS A 158 -28.20 -19.15 -4.23
CA LYS A 158 -28.22 -18.97 -5.68
C LYS A 158 -29.08 -20.02 -6.38
N SER A 159 -29.30 -21.18 -5.74
CA SER A 159 -30.25 -22.21 -6.23
C SER A 159 -31.70 -21.91 -5.86
N LEU A 160 -31.95 -21.05 -4.87
CA LEU A 160 -33.27 -20.55 -4.52
C LEU A 160 -33.52 -19.24 -5.27
N LYS A 161 -34.09 -19.30 -6.46
CA LYS A 161 -34.44 -18.16 -7.32
C LYS A 161 -35.37 -17.20 -6.59
N SER A 162 -34.97 -15.93 -6.49
CA SER A 162 -35.85 -14.76 -6.19
C SER A 162 -35.74 -14.15 -4.78
N GLU A 163 -34.58 -13.54 -4.48
CA GLU A 163 -34.57 -12.48 -3.46
C GLU A 163 -33.70 -11.29 -3.92
N ARG A 164 -34.15 -10.08 -3.63
CA ARG A 164 -33.41 -8.84 -3.96
C ARG A 164 -32.03 -8.85 -3.31
N ALA A 165 -31.00 -8.34 -4.01
CA ALA A 165 -29.59 -8.41 -3.58
C ALA A 165 -29.33 -7.91 -2.15
N VAL A 166 -30.07 -6.90 -1.69
CA VAL A 166 -29.95 -6.33 -0.33
C VAL A 166 -30.43 -7.30 0.74
N GLN A 167 -31.57 -7.99 0.51
CA GLN A 167 -32.07 -9.00 1.44
C GLN A 167 -31.12 -10.19 1.55
N ARG A 168 -30.43 -10.58 0.47
CA ARG A 168 -29.41 -11.63 0.47
C ARG A 168 -28.22 -11.29 1.37
N VAL A 169 -27.71 -10.06 1.28
CA VAL A 169 -26.58 -9.62 2.11
C VAL A 169 -26.97 -9.58 3.59
N MET A 170 -28.13 -9.00 3.90
CA MET A 170 -28.60 -8.87 5.28
C MET A 170 -28.82 -10.21 5.96
N HIS A 171 -29.43 -11.16 5.27
CA HIS A 171 -29.61 -12.52 5.77
C HIS A 171 -28.30 -13.30 5.90
N THR A 172 -27.31 -13.06 5.01
CA THR A 172 -26.01 -13.71 5.12
C THR A 172 -25.27 -13.23 6.37
N VAL A 173 -25.30 -11.92 6.63
CA VAL A 173 -24.68 -11.35 7.83
C VAL A 173 -25.35 -11.87 9.10
N SER A 174 -26.70 -11.93 9.15
CA SER A 174 -27.41 -12.44 10.34
C SER A 174 -27.11 -13.93 10.61
N MET A 175 -27.02 -14.78 9.58
CA MET A 175 -26.65 -16.19 9.75
C MET A 175 -25.19 -16.36 10.20
N GLU A 176 -24.27 -15.54 9.72
CA GLU A 176 -22.88 -15.61 10.17
C GLU A 176 -22.73 -15.17 11.63
N THR A 177 -23.46 -14.14 12.06
CA THR A 177 -23.43 -13.71 13.45
C THR A 177 -24.00 -14.79 14.36
N THR A 178 -25.14 -15.41 13.99
CA THR A 178 -25.73 -16.50 14.78
C THR A 178 -24.77 -17.69 14.89
N TRP A 179 -24.14 -18.08 13.79
CA TRP A 179 -23.16 -19.19 13.81
C TRP A 179 -21.92 -18.85 14.66
N ALA A 180 -21.49 -17.59 14.69
CA ALA A 180 -20.37 -17.16 15.51
C ALA A 180 -20.65 -17.23 17.01
N PHE A 181 -21.92 -17.11 17.41
CA PHE A 181 -22.35 -17.23 18.81
C PHE A 181 -22.59 -18.69 19.24
N GLU A 182 -22.84 -19.61 18.30
CA GLU A 182 -23.07 -21.03 18.56
C GLU A 182 -21.81 -21.90 18.53
N SER A 183 -20.71 -21.37 18.00
CA SER A 183 -19.44 -22.09 17.88
C SER A 183 -18.44 -21.75 18.99
#